data_855a78b705867a4ddd504fdcd0602d8d
#
_entry.id   855a78b705867a4ddd504fdcd0602d8d
#
_cell.length_a   1.000
_cell.length_b   1.000
_cell.length_c   1.000
_cell.angle_alpha   90.00
_cell.angle_beta   90.00
_cell.angle_gamma   90.00
#
_symmetry.space_group_name_H-M   'P 1'
#
loop_
_entity.id
_entity.type
_entity.pdbx_description
1 polymer ?
#
loop_
_entity_poly.entity_id
_entity_poly.type
_entity_poly.pdbx_seq_one_letter_code
_entity_poly.pdbx_strand_id
1 'polypeptide(L)'
;KYNMNEKIMTNKTSVIGFLGTTLDNGFNDKRWQRWRPTVSLALHDELLVDELHILYSKRDKRLFKIVVDDVAKVSPHTQAVGHHVTLSSPWDFADVYAELYDFVASFDFNAQTDYLLHLTTGTHVAQICWFLLVEAGFIPANFIQTSPCQRPDQTDPQGRYQVIDLDVSRYDSLRARFEAEKVQHWQTLQANLVTQ
;
A
#
# COMPACT_ATOMS: atom_id res chain seq x y z
N LYS A 1 19.68 6.28 -41.61
CA LYS A 1 19.42 7.35 -40.61
C LYS A 1 18.18 6.91 -39.81
N TYR A 2 18.41 6.22 -38.72
CA TYR A 2 17.35 5.88 -37.77
C TYR A 2 17.10 7.10 -36.88
N ASN A 3 15.88 7.57 -36.84
CA ASN A 3 15.42 8.69 -36.04
C ASN A 3 15.25 8.21 -34.59
N MET A 4 16.26 8.41 -33.74
CA MET A 4 16.20 8.16 -32.29
C MET A 4 15.53 9.35 -31.61
N ASN A 5 14.21 9.36 -31.59
CA ASN A 5 13.39 10.17 -30.70
C ASN A 5 12.09 9.41 -30.34
N GLU A 6 12.21 8.16 -29.90
CA GLU A 6 11.19 7.58 -29.05
C GLU A 6 11.41 8.18 -27.65
N LYS A 7 10.64 9.21 -27.36
CA LYS A 7 10.43 9.72 -26.01
C LYS A 7 9.89 8.54 -25.19
N ILE A 8 10.74 7.93 -24.38
CA ILE A 8 10.30 6.94 -23.40
C ILE A 8 9.29 7.69 -22.52
N MET A 9 8.02 7.48 -22.77
CA MET A 9 6.94 7.96 -21.92
C MET A 9 7.00 7.08 -20.67
N THR A 10 7.71 7.52 -19.66
CA THR A 10 7.63 6.91 -18.33
C THR A 10 6.20 7.15 -17.81
N ASN A 11 5.49 6.08 -17.48
CA ASN A 11 4.19 6.18 -16.86
C ASN A 11 4.29 7.03 -15.59
N LYS A 12 3.23 7.76 -15.26
CA LYS A 12 3.11 8.39 -13.95
C LYS A 12 3.03 7.33 -12.86
N THR A 13 3.61 7.60 -11.71
CA THR A 13 3.47 6.76 -10.53
C THR A 13 2.46 7.38 -9.55
N SER A 14 1.41 6.65 -9.25
CA SER A 14 0.37 7.06 -8.31
C SER A 14 0.31 6.08 -7.14
N VAL A 15 0.43 6.58 -5.91
CA VAL A 15 0.35 5.77 -4.70
C VAL A 15 -0.97 6.05 -3.99
N ILE A 16 -1.69 5.00 -3.62
CA ILE A 16 -2.97 5.08 -2.88
C ILE A 16 -2.80 4.38 -1.54
N GLY A 17 -3.20 5.01 -0.44
CA GLY A 17 -3.11 4.40 0.87
C GLY A 17 -3.89 5.14 1.95
N PHE A 18 -4.00 4.54 3.12
CA PHE A 18 -4.58 5.20 4.29
C PHE A 18 -3.57 6.13 4.96
N LEU A 19 -4.08 7.22 5.56
CA LEU A 19 -3.30 8.03 6.48
C LEU A 19 -2.85 7.17 7.68
N GLY A 20 -1.58 7.18 7.99
CA GLY A 20 -1.01 6.46 9.13
C GLY A 20 -1.27 7.20 10.46
N THR A 21 -2.48 7.10 11.00
CA THR A 21 -2.92 7.91 12.15
C THR A 21 -2.02 7.80 13.39
N THR A 22 -1.32 6.69 13.55
CA THR A 22 -0.33 6.48 14.62
C THR A 22 1.09 6.81 14.16
N LEU A 23 1.50 6.27 13.02
CA LEU A 23 2.89 6.35 12.54
C LEU A 23 3.22 7.70 11.90
N ASP A 24 2.28 8.32 11.17
CA ASP A 24 2.47 9.66 10.59
C ASP A 24 2.21 10.78 11.61
N ASN A 25 1.69 10.44 12.80
CA ASN A 25 1.32 11.43 13.81
C ASN A 25 2.53 12.28 14.22
N GLY A 26 2.34 13.61 14.34
CA GLY A 26 3.35 14.54 14.81
C GLY A 26 2.99 15.98 14.47
N PHE A 27 2.81 16.80 15.51
CA PHE A 27 2.36 18.20 15.39
C PHE A 27 3.48 19.23 15.59
N ASN A 28 4.69 18.78 15.95
CA ASN A 28 5.87 19.62 16.16
C ASN A 28 7.04 19.16 15.26
N ASP A 29 8.12 19.93 15.26
CA ASP A 29 9.27 19.68 14.37
C ASP A 29 10.02 18.39 14.66
N LYS A 30 9.86 17.78 15.83
CA LYS A 30 10.41 16.45 16.13
C LYS A 30 9.89 15.36 15.20
N ARG A 31 8.76 15.59 14.50
CA ARG A 31 8.25 14.66 13.49
C ARG A 31 9.24 14.41 12.35
N TRP A 32 10.12 15.36 12.06
CA TRP A 32 11.17 15.22 11.04
C TRP A 32 12.35 14.33 11.47
N GLN A 33 12.39 13.96 12.74
CA GLN A 33 13.44 13.11 13.29
C GLN A 33 13.05 11.64 13.32
N ARG A 34 11.89 11.28 12.79
CA ARG A 34 11.39 9.91 12.81
C ARG A 34 10.81 9.52 11.47
N TRP A 35 10.85 8.23 11.20
CA TRP A 35 10.19 7.66 10.05
C TRP A 35 8.66 7.81 10.18
N ARG A 36 8.03 8.24 9.08
CA ARG A 36 6.59 8.39 8.90
C ARG A 36 6.21 7.77 7.57
N PRO A 37 5.45 6.66 7.54
CA PRO A 37 5.27 5.83 6.35
C PRO A 37 4.72 6.58 5.13
N THR A 38 3.76 7.46 5.29
CA THR A 38 3.17 8.21 4.18
C THR A 38 4.13 9.28 3.64
N VAL A 39 4.81 10.00 4.52
CA VAL A 39 5.79 11.03 4.11
C VAL A 39 7.04 10.39 3.54
N SER A 40 7.44 9.21 4.04
CA SER A 40 8.63 8.52 3.56
C SER A 40 8.55 8.13 2.09
N LEU A 41 7.36 7.86 1.55
CA LEU A 41 7.16 7.62 0.12
C LEU A 41 7.69 8.76 -0.76
N ALA A 42 7.58 9.99 -0.30
CA ALA A 42 8.03 11.19 -1.01
C ALA A 42 9.51 11.54 -0.76
N LEU A 43 10.22 10.75 0.07
CA LEU A 43 11.64 10.95 0.37
C LEU A 43 12.58 10.06 -0.47
N HIS A 44 12.02 9.18 -1.33
CA HIS A 44 12.79 8.28 -2.18
C HIS A 44 12.89 8.82 -3.59
N ASP A 45 14.05 9.36 -3.96
CA ASP A 45 14.29 9.95 -5.28
C ASP A 45 14.05 8.97 -6.44
N GLU A 46 14.30 7.68 -6.20
CA GLU A 46 14.11 6.61 -7.19
C GLU A 46 12.65 6.18 -7.37
N LEU A 47 11.77 6.48 -6.42
CA LEU A 47 10.35 6.10 -6.51
C LEU A 47 9.52 7.07 -7.36
N LEU A 48 9.92 8.35 -7.42
CA LEU A 48 9.30 9.42 -8.21
C LEU A 48 7.76 9.40 -8.18
N VAL A 49 7.19 9.54 -7.00
CA VAL A 49 5.72 9.58 -6.82
C VAL A 49 5.16 10.88 -7.41
N ASP A 50 4.33 10.79 -8.47
CA ASP A 50 3.65 11.94 -9.07
C ASP A 50 2.39 12.32 -8.29
N GLU A 51 1.61 11.30 -7.88
CA GLU A 51 0.36 11.49 -7.15
C GLU A 51 0.33 10.61 -5.91
N LEU A 52 -0.07 11.19 -4.78
CA LEU A 52 -0.24 10.49 -3.51
C LEU A 52 -1.67 10.67 -3.01
N HIS A 53 -2.50 9.64 -3.20
CA HIS A 53 -3.90 9.61 -2.77
C HIS A 53 -3.99 9.06 -1.35
N ILE A 54 -4.46 9.90 -0.42
CA ILE A 54 -4.50 9.58 1.01
C ILE A 54 -5.95 9.49 1.48
N LEU A 55 -6.37 8.28 1.87
CA LEU A 55 -7.66 8.03 2.49
C LEU A 55 -7.60 8.40 3.98
N TYR A 56 -8.52 9.23 4.45
CA TYR A 56 -8.52 9.69 5.84
C TYR A 56 -9.94 9.90 6.38
N SER A 57 -10.12 9.74 7.69
CA SER A 57 -11.38 10.02 8.35
C SER A 57 -11.52 11.50 8.73
N LYS A 58 -12.74 11.98 8.90
CA LYS A 58 -13.02 13.39 9.27
C LYS A 58 -12.29 13.84 10.53
N ARG A 59 -12.13 12.95 11.52
CA ARG A 59 -11.41 13.24 12.78
C ARG A 59 -9.91 13.48 12.56
N ASP A 60 -9.33 12.90 11.51
CA ASP A 60 -7.90 12.96 11.24
C ASP A 60 -7.52 14.08 10.25
N LYS A 61 -8.48 14.94 9.89
CA LYS A 61 -8.28 16.04 8.92
C LYS A 61 -7.09 16.95 9.26
N ARG A 62 -6.84 17.18 10.56
CA ARG A 62 -5.70 18.02 10.99
C ARG A 62 -4.37 17.33 10.68
N LEU A 63 -4.26 16.04 10.98
CA LEU A 63 -3.06 15.27 10.67
C LEU A 63 -2.86 15.16 9.15
N PHE A 64 -3.94 14.89 8.40
CA PHE A 64 -3.89 14.86 6.94
C PHE A 64 -3.28 16.15 6.37
N LYS A 65 -3.71 17.34 6.81
CA LYS A 65 -3.15 18.62 6.34
C LYS A 65 -1.64 18.72 6.62
N ILE A 66 -1.18 18.31 7.80
CA ILE A 66 0.24 18.31 8.15
C ILE A 66 1.03 17.38 7.24
N VAL A 67 0.51 16.19 6.95
CA VAL A 67 1.17 15.24 6.05
C VAL A 67 1.26 15.80 4.63
N VAL A 68 0.19 16.39 4.12
CA VAL A 68 0.19 17.05 2.79
C VAL A 68 1.21 18.17 2.72
N ASP A 69 1.23 19.07 3.73
CA ASP A 69 2.19 20.16 3.79
C ASP A 69 3.64 19.66 3.87
N ASP A 70 3.87 18.56 4.58
CA ASP A 70 5.18 17.96 4.72
C ASP A 70 5.63 17.24 3.43
N VAL A 71 4.73 16.55 2.73
CA VAL A 71 4.98 15.98 1.41
C VAL A 71 5.36 17.08 0.42
N ALA A 72 4.61 18.17 0.36
CA ALA A 72 4.91 19.29 -0.52
C ALA A 72 6.27 19.96 -0.25
N LYS A 73 6.76 19.91 1.00
CA LYS A 73 8.09 20.43 1.36
C LYS A 73 9.23 19.54 0.88
N VAL A 74 9.08 18.22 0.97
CA VAL A 74 10.14 17.27 0.64
C VAL A 74 10.11 16.85 -0.83
N SER A 75 8.94 16.89 -1.45
CA SER A 75 8.72 16.51 -2.84
C SER A 75 7.73 17.46 -3.53
N PRO A 76 8.18 18.65 -3.97
CA PRO A 76 7.29 19.65 -4.56
C PRO A 76 6.58 19.20 -5.86
N HIS A 77 7.08 18.15 -6.51
CA HIS A 77 6.46 17.55 -7.69
C HIS A 77 5.33 16.55 -7.35
N THR A 78 5.30 16.03 -6.12
CA THR A 78 4.27 15.09 -5.69
C THR A 78 2.97 15.83 -5.37
N GLN A 79 1.91 15.50 -6.10
CA GLN A 79 0.57 16.01 -5.81
C GLN A 79 -0.12 15.13 -4.77
N ALA A 80 -0.27 15.61 -3.53
CA ALA A 80 -1.01 14.91 -2.50
C ALA A 80 -2.50 15.23 -2.58
N VAL A 81 -3.34 14.19 -2.75
CA VAL A 81 -4.80 14.28 -2.89
C VAL A 81 -5.48 13.55 -1.74
N GLY A 82 -6.41 14.21 -1.06
CA GLY A 82 -7.13 13.60 0.06
C GLY A 82 -8.47 13.02 -0.34
N HIS A 83 -8.76 11.82 0.14
CA HIS A 83 -10.05 11.16 0.00
C HIS A 83 -10.67 10.94 1.38
N HIS A 84 -11.80 11.58 1.61
CA HIS A 84 -12.53 11.41 2.86
C HIS A 84 -13.29 10.08 2.83
N VAL A 85 -13.04 9.23 3.83
CA VAL A 85 -13.73 7.96 4.01
C VAL A 85 -14.51 7.96 5.33
N THR A 86 -15.66 7.27 5.33
CA THR A 86 -16.54 7.19 6.50
C THR A 86 -16.67 5.74 6.94
N LEU A 87 -15.86 5.34 7.90
CA LEU A 87 -15.89 4.01 8.49
C LEU A 87 -16.60 4.05 9.84
N SER A 88 -17.64 3.25 10.01
CA SER A 88 -18.31 3.05 11.31
C SER A 88 -17.38 2.28 12.24
N SER A 89 -16.71 1.27 11.71
CA SER A 89 -15.68 0.51 12.40
C SER A 89 -14.54 0.14 11.46
N PRO A 90 -13.31 0.63 11.70
CA PRO A 90 -12.16 0.28 10.87
C PRO A 90 -11.70 -1.19 11.04
N TRP A 91 -12.37 -1.95 11.93
CA TRP A 91 -12.12 -3.35 12.22
C TRP A 91 -13.22 -4.28 11.68
N ASP A 92 -14.33 -3.72 11.20
CA ASP A 92 -15.39 -4.48 10.56
C ASP A 92 -15.08 -4.68 9.09
N PHE A 93 -15.01 -5.95 8.68
CA PHE A 93 -14.62 -6.30 7.31
C PHE A 93 -15.64 -5.80 6.27
N ALA A 94 -16.93 -5.94 6.55
CA ALA A 94 -17.97 -5.56 5.59
C ALA A 94 -18.02 -4.04 5.41
N ASP A 95 -17.88 -3.29 6.50
CA ASP A 95 -17.86 -1.82 6.49
C ASP A 95 -16.63 -1.29 5.70
N VAL A 96 -15.45 -1.83 6.00
CA VAL A 96 -14.21 -1.42 5.31
C VAL A 96 -14.24 -1.82 3.83
N TYR A 97 -14.69 -3.04 3.52
CA TYR A 97 -14.75 -3.52 2.13
C TYR A 97 -15.73 -2.68 1.30
N ALA A 98 -16.92 -2.37 1.83
CA ALA A 98 -17.91 -1.54 1.14
C ALA A 98 -17.38 -0.14 0.85
N GLU A 99 -16.78 0.53 1.85
CA GLU A 99 -16.23 1.88 1.68
C GLU A 99 -15.08 1.90 0.66
N LEU A 100 -14.19 0.90 0.68
CA LEU A 100 -13.12 0.79 -0.29
C LEU A 100 -13.61 0.45 -1.69
N TYR A 101 -14.63 -0.38 -1.80
CA TYR A 101 -15.27 -0.68 -3.09
C TYR A 101 -15.90 0.58 -3.69
N ASP A 102 -16.63 1.38 -2.90
CA ASP A 102 -17.24 2.63 -3.36
C ASP A 102 -16.17 3.65 -3.76
N PHE A 103 -15.08 3.74 -3.01
CA PHE A 103 -13.92 4.56 -3.38
C PHE A 103 -13.37 4.13 -4.74
N VAL A 104 -13.11 2.84 -4.94
CA VAL A 104 -12.54 2.28 -6.18
C VAL A 104 -13.50 2.47 -7.35
N ALA A 105 -14.79 2.27 -7.16
CA ALA A 105 -15.82 2.44 -8.19
C ALA A 105 -15.92 3.90 -8.66
N SER A 106 -15.58 4.86 -7.80
CA SER A 106 -15.59 6.29 -8.11
C SER A 106 -14.23 6.83 -8.59
N PHE A 107 -13.16 6.03 -8.47
CA PHE A 107 -11.81 6.45 -8.83
C PHE A 107 -11.56 6.25 -10.34
N ASP A 108 -11.04 7.28 -10.99
CA ASP A 108 -10.75 7.26 -12.43
C ASP A 108 -9.34 6.72 -12.69
N PHE A 109 -9.23 5.40 -12.89
CA PHE A 109 -7.97 4.73 -13.18
C PHE A 109 -7.55 4.99 -14.65
N ASN A 110 -6.31 5.44 -14.82
CA ASN A 110 -5.72 5.73 -16.13
C ASN A 110 -4.73 4.63 -16.53
N ALA A 111 -4.85 4.08 -17.74
CA ALA A 111 -3.95 3.04 -18.25
C ALA A 111 -2.48 3.48 -18.44
N GLN A 112 -2.20 4.78 -18.40
CA GLN A 112 -0.83 5.34 -18.50
C GLN A 112 -0.25 5.70 -17.12
N THR A 113 -0.84 5.17 -16.05
CA THR A 113 -0.40 5.40 -14.67
C THR A 113 -0.13 4.06 -13.99
N ASP A 114 1.04 3.95 -13.39
CA ASP A 114 1.41 2.81 -12.54
C ASP A 114 0.89 3.07 -11.12
N TYR A 115 -0.08 2.27 -10.70
CA TYR A 115 -0.69 2.38 -9.38
C TYR A 115 -0.02 1.47 -8.37
N LEU A 116 0.22 2.00 -7.17
CA LEU A 116 0.79 1.28 -6.04
C LEU A 116 -0.13 1.45 -4.81
N LEU A 117 -0.55 0.35 -4.20
CA LEU A 117 -1.31 0.38 -2.94
C LEU A 117 -0.36 0.30 -1.74
N HIS A 118 -0.38 1.32 -0.90
CA HIS A 118 0.47 1.40 0.29
C HIS A 118 -0.10 0.56 1.43
N LEU A 119 0.57 -0.55 1.74
CA LEU A 119 0.14 -1.53 2.75
C LEU A 119 0.62 -1.24 4.18
N THR A 120 1.54 -0.32 4.37
CA THR A 120 2.11 -0.08 5.71
C THR A 120 1.14 0.62 6.66
N THR A 121 0.17 1.34 6.10
CA THR A 121 -0.82 2.13 6.84
C THR A 121 -2.22 1.53 6.72
N GLY A 122 -3.12 1.96 7.60
CA GLY A 122 -4.44 1.36 7.73
C GLY A 122 -4.45 0.17 8.70
N THR A 123 -5.62 -0.40 8.93
CA THR A 123 -5.79 -1.63 9.72
C THR A 123 -5.43 -2.84 8.87
N HIS A 124 -5.15 -3.99 9.51
CA HIS A 124 -4.97 -5.24 8.76
C HIS A 124 -6.23 -5.65 7.99
N VAL A 125 -7.42 -5.26 8.47
CA VAL A 125 -8.67 -5.45 7.71
C VAL A 125 -8.63 -4.68 6.40
N ALA A 126 -8.21 -3.40 6.43
CA ALA A 126 -8.06 -2.60 5.22
C ALA A 126 -7.02 -3.19 4.25
N GLN A 127 -5.92 -3.74 4.77
CA GLN A 127 -4.90 -4.40 3.95
C GLN A 127 -5.45 -5.65 3.23
N ILE A 128 -6.25 -6.46 3.94
CA ILE A 128 -6.93 -7.62 3.34
C ILE A 128 -7.95 -7.17 2.28
N CYS A 129 -8.72 -6.13 2.54
CA CYS A 129 -9.67 -5.59 1.57
C CYS A 129 -8.98 -5.07 0.31
N TRP A 130 -7.85 -4.34 0.44
CA TRP A 130 -7.05 -3.93 -0.71
C TRP A 130 -6.58 -5.12 -1.54
N PHE A 131 -6.05 -6.16 -0.88
CA PHE A 131 -5.61 -7.38 -1.55
C PHE A 131 -6.76 -8.02 -2.35
N LEU A 132 -7.93 -8.16 -1.74
CA LEU A 132 -9.10 -8.77 -2.40
C LEU A 132 -9.59 -7.95 -3.60
N LEU A 133 -9.57 -6.61 -3.51
CA LEU A 133 -9.99 -5.74 -4.61
C LEU A 133 -9.00 -5.80 -5.80
N VAL A 134 -7.70 -5.94 -5.55
CA VAL A 134 -6.70 -6.15 -6.59
C VAL A 134 -6.88 -7.54 -7.22
N GLU A 135 -6.98 -8.60 -6.42
CA GLU A 135 -7.16 -9.98 -6.91
C GLU A 135 -8.46 -10.16 -7.70
N ALA A 136 -9.51 -9.43 -7.34
CA ALA A 136 -10.77 -9.41 -8.06
C ALA A 136 -10.72 -8.58 -9.36
N GLY A 137 -9.60 -7.90 -9.64
CA GLY A 137 -9.42 -7.09 -10.84
C GLY A 137 -10.09 -5.72 -10.82
N PHE A 138 -10.55 -5.24 -9.64
CA PHE A 138 -11.15 -3.91 -9.52
C PHE A 138 -10.09 -2.80 -9.49
N ILE A 139 -8.86 -3.10 -9.10
CA ILE A 139 -7.76 -2.13 -9.01
C ILE A 139 -6.56 -2.64 -9.83
N PRO A 140 -6.13 -1.91 -10.86
CA PRO A 140 -4.93 -2.27 -11.64
C PRO A 140 -3.67 -1.78 -10.93
N ALA A 141 -3.32 -2.35 -9.78
CA ALA A 141 -2.20 -1.89 -8.95
C ALA A 141 -1.33 -3.03 -8.45
N ASN A 142 -0.06 -2.72 -8.24
CA ASN A 142 0.85 -3.50 -7.40
C ASN A 142 0.81 -2.96 -5.95
N PHE A 143 1.51 -3.62 -5.03
CA PHE A 143 1.60 -3.16 -3.66
C PHE A 143 2.95 -2.53 -3.37
N ILE A 144 2.96 -1.55 -2.46
CA ILE A 144 4.16 -0.96 -1.91
C ILE A 144 4.10 -1.00 -0.38
N GLN A 145 5.20 -1.41 0.22
CA GLN A 145 5.39 -1.42 1.65
C GLN A 145 6.56 -0.51 2.02
N THR A 146 6.38 0.30 3.05
CA THR A 146 7.47 1.08 3.65
C THR A 146 7.80 0.54 5.04
N SER A 147 9.05 0.70 5.48
CA SER A 147 9.52 0.28 6.80
C SER A 147 10.60 1.21 7.34
N PRO A 148 10.74 1.35 8.67
CA PRO A 148 11.84 2.11 9.25
C PRO A 148 13.18 1.42 8.98
N CYS A 149 14.28 2.17 9.05
CA CYS A 149 15.61 1.59 9.03
C CYS A 149 15.84 0.74 10.29
N GLN A 150 16.44 -0.44 10.15
CA GLN A 150 16.59 -1.40 11.26
C GLN A 150 17.71 -1.03 12.26
N ARG A 151 18.38 0.10 12.09
CA ARG A 151 19.44 0.51 13.03
C ARG A 151 18.85 1.34 14.16
N PRO A 152 18.87 0.85 15.42
CA PRO A 152 18.22 1.51 16.56
C PRO A 152 18.79 2.90 16.91
N ASP A 153 20.00 3.19 16.46
CA ASP A 153 20.78 4.40 16.74
C ASP A 153 20.72 5.46 15.64
N GLN A 154 20.06 5.16 14.50
CA GLN A 154 19.88 6.10 13.41
C GLN A 154 18.41 6.48 13.28
N THR A 155 18.11 7.75 13.55
CA THR A 155 16.87 8.40 13.12
C THR A 155 16.95 8.61 11.61
N ASP A 156 16.38 7.68 10.86
CA ASP A 156 16.28 7.79 9.40
C ASP A 156 14.82 8.03 9.02
N PRO A 157 14.42 9.29 8.72
CA PRO A 157 13.06 9.63 8.31
C PRO A 157 12.67 8.99 6.97
N GLN A 158 13.62 8.68 6.11
CA GLN A 158 13.38 8.08 4.79
C GLN A 158 12.94 6.62 4.93
N GLY A 159 13.60 5.83 5.78
CA GLY A 159 13.33 4.41 5.90
C GLY A 159 13.68 3.64 4.62
N ARG A 160 12.87 2.63 4.32
CA ARG A 160 12.99 1.78 3.14
C ARG A 160 11.61 1.57 2.52
N TYR A 161 11.58 1.28 1.22
CA TYR A 161 10.38 0.78 0.56
C TYR A 161 10.66 -0.50 -0.21
N GLN A 162 9.61 -1.24 -0.48
CA GLN A 162 9.61 -2.42 -1.33
C GLN A 162 8.32 -2.45 -2.14
N VAL A 163 8.44 -2.54 -3.45
CA VAL A 163 7.31 -2.85 -4.33
C VAL A 163 7.10 -4.36 -4.32
N ILE A 164 5.87 -4.79 -4.07
CA ILE A 164 5.47 -6.19 -4.00
C ILE A 164 4.65 -6.48 -5.25
N ASP A 165 5.21 -7.27 -6.13
CA ASP A 165 4.52 -7.85 -7.27
C ASP A 165 3.90 -9.17 -6.82
N LEU A 166 2.56 -9.22 -6.85
CA LEU A 166 1.80 -10.43 -6.50
C LEU A 166 1.68 -11.39 -7.68
N ASP A 167 2.61 -11.41 -8.60
CA ASP A 167 2.66 -12.49 -9.57
C ASP A 167 2.82 -13.84 -8.85
N VAL A 168 1.65 -14.47 -8.61
CA VAL A 168 1.54 -15.75 -7.87
C VAL A 168 2.34 -16.85 -8.57
N SER A 169 2.64 -16.69 -9.87
CA SER A 169 3.45 -17.64 -10.63
C SER A 169 4.87 -17.80 -10.08
N ARG A 170 5.41 -16.74 -9.44
CA ARG A 170 6.69 -16.80 -8.73
C ARG A 170 6.67 -17.71 -7.50
N TYR A 171 5.48 -18.04 -7.00
CA TYR A 171 5.29 -18.89 -5.83
C TYR A 171 4.76 -20.27 -6.19
N ASP A 172 4.71 -20.65 -7.48
CA ASP A 172 4.21 -21.95 -7.94
C ASP A 172 4.95 -23.12 -7.27
N SER A 173 6.23 -23.00 -7.02
CA SER A 173 7.01 -24.03 -6.29
C SER A 173 6.57 -24.15 -4.83
N LEU A 174 6.26 -23.03 -4.16
CA LEU A 174 5.75 -23.03 -2.78
C LEU A 174 4.32 -23.56 -2.75
N ARG A 175 3.48 -23.14 -3.69
CA ARG A 175 2.10 -23.61 -3.82
C ARG A 175 2.06 -25.11 -4.06
N ALA A 176 2.86 -25.64 -4.98
CA ALA A 176 2.94 -27.08 -5.23
C ALA A 176 3.38 -27.86 -4.00
N ARG A 177 4.33 -27.32 -3.22
CA ARG A 177 4.75 -27.89 -1.95
C ARG A 177 3.62 -27.93 -0.92
N PHE A 178 2.89 -26.85 -0.72
CA PHE A 178 1.75 -26.79 0.21
C PHE A 178 0.61 -27.72 -0.21
N GLU A 179 0.33 -27.82 -1.51
CA GLU A 179 -0.68 -28.76 -2.02
C GLU A 179 -0.27 -30.20 -1.76
N ALA A 180 0.99 -30.56 -1.99
CA ALA A 180 1.50 -31.90 -1.70
C ALA A 180 1.44 -32.24 -0.20
N GLU A 181 1.87 -31.31 0.67
CA GLU A 181 1.80 -31.49 2.13
C GLU A 181 0.34 -31.64 2.61
N LYS A 182 -0.59 -30.86 2.04
CA LYS A 182 -2.02 -30.96 2.34
C LYS A 182 -2.60 -32.33 1.97
N VAL A 183 -2.30 -32.83 0.80
CA VAL A 183 -2.75 -34.16 0.35
C VAL A 183 -2.21 -35.26 1.28
N GLN A 184 -0.92 -35.21 1.62
CA GLN A 184 -0.31 -36.17 2.53
C GLN A 184 -0.93 -36.15 3.93
N HIS A 185 -1.20 -34.96 4.44
CA HIS A 185 -1.89 -34.79 5.74
C HIS A 185 -3.30 -35.41 5.74
N TRP A 186 -4.09 -35.16 4.69
CA TRP A 186 -5.43 -35.76 4.55
C TRP A 186 -5.39 -37.27 4.44
N GLN A 187 -4.45 -37.82 3.69
CA GLN A 187 -4.26 -39.29 3.59
C GLN A 187 -3.92 -39.92 4.95
N THR A 188 -3.07 -39.28 5.74
CA THR A 188 -2.72 -39.73 7.08
C THR A 188 -3.91 -39.68 8.03
N LEU A 189 -4.73 -38.62 7.98
CA LEU A 189 -5.96 -38.54 8.79
C LEU A 189 -6.96 -39.62 8.41
N GLN A 190 -7.16 -39.90 7.12
CA GLN A 190 -8.06 -40.96 6.67
C GLN A 190 -7.58 -42.34 7.11
N ALA A 191 -6.28 -42.64 6.98
CA ALA A 191 -5.71 -43.89 7.44
C ALA A 191 -5.92 -44.12 8.92
N ASN A 192 -5.76 -43.10 9.75
CA ASN A 192 -5.94 -43.17 11.21
C ASN A 192 -7.41 -43.38 11.60
N LEU A 193 -8.39 -42.91 10.79
CA LEU A 193 -9.82 -43.11 11.04
C LEU A 193 -10.30 -44.51 10.66
N VAL A 194 -9.60 -45.20 9.76
CA VAL A 194 -9.97 -46.58 9.34
C VAL A 194 -9.36 -47.62 10.29
N THR A 195 -8.40 -47.28 11.11
CA THR A 195 -7.70 -48.15 12.06
C THR A 195 -8.26 -48.10 13.49
N GLN A 196 -9.34 -47.38 13.74
CA GLN A 196 -10.16 -47.36 14.97
C GLN A 196 -11.49 -48.12 14.75
#